data_8d2a7416ac8bc680788c93757f550173
#
_entry.id   8d2a7416ac8bc680788c93757f550173
#
_cell.length_a   1.000
_cell.length_b   1.000
_cell.length_c   1.000
_cell.angle_alpha   90.00
_cell.angle_beta   90.00
_cell.angle_gamma   90.00
#
_symmetry.space_group_name_H-M   'P 1'
#
loop_
_entity.id
_entity.type
_entity.pdbx_description
1 polymer ?
#
loop_
_entity_poly.entity_id
_entity_poly.type
_entity_poly.pdbx_seq_one_letter_code
_entity_poly.pdbx_strand_id
1 'polypeptide(L)'
;MTEVVSTSHGQFRAQTQSREAVTSSAEMAASNLEILGRIPESLAGRLIRNGPEALGAPQSHDGLQGSSNAMLHQISIAGGRADYQSRRISSTSAFGEDSDAFGDIQTPRGGPNSGLVLHGGRVRALGALSNPVVVNASLEVESIDDLAGSMPFGIGTHAHVDSVWDEMIVIGSSPRSSSFQVGTVDVKGRMRRVVEIATDTPIFPDTPMFIHDFSFTDTDVVVLASGADMINGGVSWDPTAPAYFGVLPRDGEASDLRWHEVSPRVVWHFMNSYRDGTQIVIDHVAHRAPIAAAGRSMPLPGTTAPQLRRTIINTETGETSDEVLDERAVEFPAIDNRRQGLRHRFAYAALASSQFDNHIGEFDALVRYDFRSDRAVDHSFEDGIIVGEPVVVPRRSGAGEDDAWVLAITTDLRNRTSSVVVIDPQAFGEAPVAEIKLPQMLPIGHHHLWVPSL
;
A
#
# COMPACT_ATOMS: atom_id res chain seq x y z
N MET A 1 -37.86 44.59 19.51
CA MET A 1 -38.39 43.28 19.87
C MET A 1 -38.13 42.39 18.68
N THR A 2 -37.06 41.66 18.73
CA THR A 2 -36.59 40.76 17.65
C THR A 2 -36.69 39.34 18.20
N GLU A 3 -37.62 38.56 17.67
CA GLU A 3 -37.82 37.17 18.03
C GLU A 3 -36.59 36.34 17.63
N VAL A 4 -36.06 35.59 18.59
CA VAL A 4 -35.05 34.58 18.40
C VAL A 4 -35.76 33.24 18.14
N VAL A 5 -35.68 32.76 16.92
CA VAL A 5 -36.14 31.42 16.57
C VAL A 5 -35.09 30.41 16.99
N SER A 6 -35.40 29.66 18.01
CA SER A 6 -34.60 28.50 18.46
C SER A 6 -34.82 27.32 17.52
N THR A 7 -33.83 26.98 16.71
CA THR A 7 -33.79 25.71 15.97
C THR A 7 -33.23 24.61 16.87
N SER A 8 -34.07 23.67 17.22
CA SER A 8 -33.75 22.44 17.94
C SER A 8 -32.76 21.61 17.11
N HIS A 9 -31.56 21.49 17.60
CA HIS A 9 -30.59 20.51 17.10
C HIS A 9 -31.06 19.11 17.52
N GLY A 10 -31.53 18.34 16.56
CA GLY A 10 -31.73 16.91 16.71
C GLY A 10 -30.38 16.25 16.95
N GLN A 11 -30.17 15.75 18.16
CA GLN A 11 -29.05 14.89 18.47
C GLN A 11 -29.23 13.55 17.74
N PHE A 12 -28.58 13.38 16.61
CA PHE A 12 -28.31 12.07 16.06
C PHE A 12 -27.33 11.37 17.02
N ARG A 13 -27.86 10.56 17.92
CA ARG A 13 -27.07 9.52 18.59
C ARG A 13 -26.79 8.45 17.55
N ALA A 14 -25.64 8.54 16.88
CA ALA A 14 -25.04 7.40 16.23
C ALA A 14 -24.77 6.36 17.32
N GLN A 15 -25.50 5.26 17.32
CA GLN A 15 -25.12 4.05 18.07
C GLN A 15 -23.87 3.52 17.36
N THR A 16 -22.71 4.01 17.76
CA THR A 16 -21.44 3.33 17.54
C THR A 16 -21.48 2.05 18.36
N GLN A 17 -22.00 0.97 17.81
CA GLN A 17 -21.60 -0.36 18.25
C GLN A 17 -20.11 -0.40 18.07
N SER A 18 -19.35 -0.51 19.16
CA SER A 18 -17.93 -0.80 19.12
C SER A 18 -17.78 -2.13 18.38
N ARG A 19 -17.38 -2.08 17.10
CA ARG A 19 -16.96 -3.28 16.39
C ARG A 19 -15.78 -3.81 17.15
N GLU A 20 -15.91 -4.96 17.79
CA GLU A 20 -14.82 -5.63 18.47
C GLU A 20 -13.68 -5.82 17.46
N ALA A 21 -12.49 -5.37 17.83
CA ALA A 21 -11.30 -5.53 17.04
C ALA A 21 -11.14 -6.98 16.60
N VAL A 22 -10.99 -7.21 15.30
CA VAL A 22 -10.70 -8.53 14.78
C VAL A 22 -9.26 -8.84 15.10
N THR A 23 -9.03 -9.64 16.12
CA THR A 23 -7.72 -10.13 16.46
C THR A 23 -7.49 -11.45 15.74
N SER A 24 -6.66 -11.46 14.69
CA SER A 24 -6.11 -12.70 14.16
C SER A 24 -4.85 -13.01 14.97
N SER A 25 -4.98 -13.68 16.08
CA SER A 25 -3.87 -13.83 17.01
C SER A 25 -3.17 -15.19 16.95
N ALA A 26 -3.70 -16.15 16.24
CA ALA A 26 -3.17 -17.50 16.24
C ALA A 26 -2.30 -17.77 15.01
N GLU A 27 -1.07 -18.24 15.27
CA GLU A 27 -0.31 -18.97 14.25
C GLU A 27 -1.02 -20.30 14.00
N MET A 28 -1.28 -20.60 12.74
CA MET A 28 -1.94 -21.85 12.38
C MET A 28 -1.58 -22.30 10.97
N ALA A 29 -1.85 -23.58 10.70
CA ALA A 29 -1.78 -24.14 9.37
C ALA A 29 -3.04 -24.99 9.10
N ALA A 30 -3.52 -24.96 7.87
CA ALA A 30 -4.62 -25.78 7.40
C ALA A 30 -4.36 -26.21 5.96
N SER A 31 -4.61 -27.46 5.66
CA SER A 31 -4.43 -28.02 4.32
C SER A 31 -5.77 -28.36 3.68
N ASN A 32 -5.81 -28.34 2.35
CA ASN A 32 -6.99 -28.64 1.55
C ASN A 32 -8.20 -27.77 1.95
N LEU A 33 -8.01 -26.46 1.84
CA LEU A 33 -9.08 -25.50 2.11
C LEU A 33 -10.32 -25.77 1.26
N GLU A 34 -11.48 -25.43 1.78
CA GLU A 34 -12.74 -25.45 1.03
C GLU A 34 -12.69 -24.44 -0.12
N ILE A 35 -13.13 -24.87 -1.31
CA ILE A 35 -13.13 -24.07 -2.52
C ILE A 35 -14.52 -24.10 -3.11
N LEU A 36 -15.13 -22.95 -3.30
CA LEU A 36 -16.32 -22.76 -4.11
C LEU A 36 -15.89 -22.39 -5.53
N GLY A 37 -16.48 -23.01 -6.53
CA GLY A 37 -16.01 -22.86 -7.92
C GLY A 37 -14.78 -23.73 -8.22
N ARG A 38 -13.90 -23.26 -9.10
CA ARG A 38 -12.69 -24.01 -9.49
C ARG A 38 -11.50 -23.08 -9.62
N ILE A 39 -10.44 -23.36 -8.88
CA ILE A 39 -9.15 -22.66 -9.05
C ILE A 39 -8.59 -23.01 -10.44
N PRO A 40 -8.24 -21.98 -11.25
CA PRO A 40 -7.63 -22.20 -12.56
C PRO A 40 -6.29 -22.94 -12.45
N GLU A 41 -6.02 -23.86 -13.38
CA GLU A 41 -4.78 -24.64 -13.39
C GLU A 41 -3.52 -23.77 -13.59
N SER A 42 -3.68 -22.63 -14.27
CA SER A 42 -2.60 -21.65 -14.47
C SER A 42 -2.26 -20.84 -13.20
N LEU A 43 -3.11 -20.90 -12.16
CA LEU A 43 -2.87 -20.21 -10.92
C LEU A 43 -2.11 -21.11 -9.96
N ALA A 44 -0.78 -20.93 -9.92
CA ALA A 44 0.11 -21.67 -9.02
C ALA A 44 1.14 -20.73 -8.40
N GLY A 45 1.19 -20.70 -7.07
CA GLY A 45 2.05 -19.79 -6.31
C GLY A 45 1.57 -19.58 -4.89
N ARG A 46 1.95 -18.49 -4.30
CA ARG A 46 1.61 -18.12 -2.93
C ARG A 46 1.12 -16.68 -2.89
N LEU A 47 -0.08 -16.47 -2.37
CA LEU A 47 -0.55 -15.14 -1.98
C LEU A 47 -0.13 -14.94 -0.52
N ILE A 48 0.68 -13.91 -0.27
CA ILE A 48 1.12 -13.56 1.07
C ILE A 48 0.53 -12.20 1.43
N ARG A 49 -0.06 -12.10 2.61
CA ARG A 49 -0.57 -10.87 3.19
C ARG A 49 0.24 -10.51 4.42
N ASN A 50 0.62 -9.24 4.52
CA ASN A 50 1.24 -8.65 5.69
C ASN A 50 0.26 -7.70 6.39
N GLY A 51 0.40 -7.57 7.68
CA GLY A 51 -0.38 -6.62 8.49
C GLY A 51 0.00 -6.71 9.97
N PRO A 52 -0.49 -5.77 10.78
CA PRO A 52 -0.31 -5.85 12.22
C PRO A 52 -1.00 -7.07 12.80
N GLU A 53 -0.46 -7.61 13.89
CA GLU A 53 -1.02 -8.77 14.60
C GLU A 53 -2.47 -8.53 15.05
N ALA A 54 -2.77 -7.32 15.48
CA ALA A 54 -4.11 -6.91 15.91
C ALA A 54 -4.40 -5.48 15.47
N LEU A 55 -5.56 -5.27 14.87
CA LEU A 55 -6.13 -3.93 14.67
C LEU A 55 -6.96 -3.60 15.92
N GLY A 56 -6.67 -2.47 16.57
CA GLY A 56 -7.46 -1.97 17.71
C GLY A 56 -7.00 -2.43 19.09
N ALA A 57 -5.78 -2.97 19.26
CA ALA A 57 -5.18 -3.07 20.59
C ALA A 57 -5.14 -1.67 21.22
N PRO A 58 -5.34 -1.56 22.58
CA PRO A 58 -5.27 -0.26 23.24
C PRO A 58 -3.91 0.34 22.97
N GLN A 59 -3.92 1.45 22.26
CA GLN A 59 -2.72 2.08 21.78
C GLN A 59 -2.05 2.83 22.91
N SER A 60 -0.75 2.69 23.01
CA SER A 60 0.07 3.72 23.65
C SER A 60 -0.26 5.07 22.98
N HIS A 61 -0.19 6.15 23.73
CA HIS A 61 -0.65 7.50 23.37
C HIS A 61 -0.15 8.07 22.01
N ASP A 62 0.61 7.32 21.24
CA ASP A 62 1.43 7.81 20.11
C ASP A 62 0.88 7.49 18.72
N GLY A 63 -0.39 7.14 18.62
CA GLY A 63 -1.19 7.25 17.37
C GLY A 63 -0.79 6.38 16.16
N LEU A 64 0.47 6.06 15.95
CA LEU A 64 0.99 5.28 14.81
C LEU A 64 1.38 3.84 15.18
N GLN A 65 1.24 3.47 16.42
CA GLN A 65 1.60 2.14 16.92
C GLN A 65 0.39 1.21 16.91
N GLY A 66 0.12 0.64 15.76
CA GLY A 66 -0.37 -0.73 15.74
C GLY A 66 0.67 -1.64 16.40
N SER A 67 0.30 -2.85 16.80
CA SER A 67 1.26 -3.85 17.29
C SER A 67 2.55 -3.76 16.51
N SER A 68 3.69 -3.63 17.18
CA SER A 68 5.01 -3.68 16.54
C SER A 68 5.28 -5.02 15.87
N ASN A 69 4.44 -6.03 16.13
CA ASN A 69 4.49 -7.34 15.53
C ASN A 69 3.74 -7.36 14.20
N ALA A 70 4.28 -8.12 13.25
CA ALA A 70 3.60 -8.49 12.02
C ALA A 70 2.90 -9.83 12.16
N MET A 71 1.79 -10.00 11.45
CA MET A 71 1.18 -11.30 11.19
C MET A 71 1.18 -11.53 9.68
N LEU A 72 1.96 -12.49 9.24
CA LEU A 72 1.95 -12.94 7.85
C LEU A 72 0.92 -14.06 7.68
N HIS A 73 0.15 -13.96 6.60
CA HIS A 73 -0.78 -14.98 6.18
C HIS A 73 -0.41 -15.42 4.77
N GLN A 74 -0.28 -16.72 4.54
CA GLN A 74 0.06 -17.27 3.24
C GLN A 74 -0.98 -18.27 2.78
N ILE A 75 -1.45 -18.11 1.57
CA ILE A 75 -2.31 -19.05 0.87
C ILE A 75 -1.48 -19.64 -0.28
N SER A 76 -1.13 -20.91 -0.16
CA SER A 76 -0.39 -21.64 -1.18
C SER A 76 -1.36 -22.33 -2.13
N ILE A 77 -1.27 -22.04 -3.42
CA ILE A 77 -2.16 -22.54 -4.46
C ILE A 77 -1.37 -23.38 -5.45
N ALA A 78 -1.79 -24.63 -5.65
CA ALA A 78 -1.17 -25.53 -6.62
C ALA A 78 -2.12 -26.65 -7.02
N GLY A 79 -2.18 -27.00 -8.31
CA GLY A 79 -2.96 -28.12 -8.82
C GLY A 79 -4.46 -28.07 -8.46
N GLY A 80 -5.04 -26.87 -8.42
CA GLY A 80 -6.45 -26.65 -8.06
C GLY A 80 -6.77 -26.81 -6.58
N ARG A 81 -5.76 -26.83 -5.70
CA ARG A 81 -5.89 -26.94 -4.24
C ARG A 81 -5.29 -25.71 -3.58
N ALA A 82 -5.68 -25.47 -2.35
CA ALA A 82 -5.14 -24.39 -1.54
C ALA A 82 -4.87 -24.84 -0.12
N ASP A 83 -3.73 -24.40 0.42
CA ASP A 83 -3.33 -24.57 1.81
C ASP A 83 -3.09 -23.20 2.44
N TYR A 84 -3.22 -23.11 3.73
CA TYR A 84 -3.06 -21.89 4.50
C TYR A 84 -2.02 -22.07 5.59
N GLN A 85 -1.25 -21.01 5.82
CA GLN A 85 -0.45 -20.87 7.04
C GLN A 85 -0.36 -19.41 7.47
N SER A 86 -0.25 -19.17 8.76
CA SER A 86 0.02 -17.86 9.34
C SER A 86 1.16 -17.92 10.35
N ARG A 87 1.95 -16.86 10.39
CA ARG A 87 3.07 -16.75 11.33
C ARG A 87 3.25 -15.31 11.80
N ARG A 88 3.51 -15.18 13.09
CA ARG A 88 3.87 -13.92 13.70
C ARG A 88 5.36 -13.64 13.49
N ILE A 89 5.67 -12.39 13.15
CA ILE A 89 7.02 -11.87 13.22
C ILE A 89 7.06 -10.88 14.38
N SER A 90 7.73 -11.25 15.45
CA SER A 90 7.92 -10.37 16.61
C SER A 90 8.96 -9.30 16.26
N SER A 91 8.73 -8.08 16.71
CA SER A 91 9.72 -7.00 16.57
C SER A 91 11.03 -7.33 17.29
N THR A 92 10.96 -8.00 18.45
CA THR A 92 12.15 -8.45 19.18
C THR A 92 12.90 -9.57 18.47
N SER A 93 12.21 -10.50 17.81
CA SER A 93 12.86 -11.54 17.01
C SER A 93 13.46 -11.00 15.71
N ALA A 94 12.90 -9.91 15.19
CA ALA A 94 13.39 -9.25 13.98
C ALA A 94 14.58 -8.31 14.25
N PHE A 95 14.68 -7.71 15.44
CA PHE A 95 15.67 -6.66 15.71
C PHE A 95 16.58 -6.92 16.91
N GLY A 96 16.39 -8.04 17.66
CA GLY A 96 17.12 -8.35 18.88
C GLY A 96 16.69 -7.50 20.09
N GLU A 97 17.10 -7.93 21.31
CA GLU A 97 16.82 -7.17 22.53
C GLU A 97 17.66 -5.88 22.63
N ASP A 98 18.84 -5.86 21.98
CA ASP A 98 19.83 -4.76 22.02
C ASP A 98 19.83 -3.93 20.74
N SER A 99 18.68 -3.64 20.13
CA SER A 99 18.66 -2.94 18.86
C SER A 99 18.89 -1.42 18.98
N ASP A 100 19.98 -1.01 19.68
CA ASP A 100 20.54 0.34 19.63
C ASP A 100 21.24 0.68 18.30
N ALA A 101 21.00 -0.14 17.25
CA ALA A 101 21.66 0.02 15.94
C ALA A 101 21.45 1.41 15.29
N PHE A 102 20.57 2.23 15.85
CA PHE A 102 20.37 3.63 15.42
C PHE A 102 20.66 4.66 16.53
N GLY A 103 21.54 4.35 17.49
CA GLY A 103 21.99 5.28 18.50
C GLY A 103 20.89 6.21 19.02
N ASP A 104 20.41 5.96 20.26
CA ASP A 104 19.58 6.90 21.03
C ASP A 104 18.24 7.38 20.38
N ILE A 105 17.67 6.61 19.44
CA ILE A 105 16.37 6.92 18.85
C ILE A 105 15.28 6.35 19.78
N GLN A 106 14.73 7.17 20.65
CA GLN A 106 13.52 6.86 21.45
C GLN A 106 12.23 6.85 20.60
N THR A 107 12.31 6.64 19.29
CA THR A 107 11.13 6.43 18.45
C THR A 107 10.80 4.95 18.45
N PRO A 108 9.57 4.56 18.76
CA PRO A 108 9.16 3.18 18.61
C PRO A 108 9.35 2.75 17.16
N ARG A 109 10.14 1.75 16.92
CA ARG A 109 10.34 1.18 15.61
C ARG A 109 9.06 0.43 15.22
N GLY A 110 8.47 0.77 14.10
CA GLY A 110 7.41 -0.04 13.50
C GLY A 110 7.97 -1.44 13.22
N GLY A 111 7.20 -2.50 13.53
CA GLY A 111 7.54 -3.85 13.07
C GLY A 111 7.40 -3.97 11.56
N PRO A 112 7.83 -5.08 10.95
CA PRO A 112 7.72 -5.33 9.50
C PRO A 112 6.28 -5.69 9.10
N ASN A 113 5.31 -4.87 9.47
CA ASN A 113 3.88 -5.17 9.49
C ASN A 113 3.06 -4.42 8.42
N SER A 114 3.71 -3.91 7.38
CA SER A 114 3.03 -3.13 6.33
C SER A 114 3.21 -3.74 4.96
N GLY A 115 4.30 -3.46 4.27
CA GLY A 115 4.54 -3.87 2.90
C GLY A 115 5.15 -5.25 2.75
N LEU A 116 5.20 -5.69 1.50
CA LEU A 116 5.88 -6.91 1.05
C LEU A 116 6.54 -6.66 -0.29
N VAL A 117 7.72 -7.21 -0.51
CA VAL A 117 8.38 -7.18 -1.81
C VAL A 117 9.07 -8.51 -2.11
N LEU A 118 8.96 -8.97 -3.35
CA LEU A 118 9.73 -10.10 -3.90
C LEU A 118 10.81 -9.55 -4.82
N HIS A 119 12.07 -9.74 -4.46
CA HIS A 119 13.19 -9.37 -5.32
C HIS A 119 14.38 -10.31 -5.10
N GLY A 120 15.02 -10.71 -6.19
CA GLY A 120 16.16 -11.66 -6.15
C GLY A 120 15.78 -13.01 -5.52
N GLY A 121 14.54 -13.48 -5.70
CA GLY A 121 14.01 -14.71 -5.12
C GLY A 121 13.74 -14.65 -3.61
N ARG A 122 13.86 -13.48 -2.98
CA ARG A 122 13.64 -13.29 -1.54
C ARG A 122 12.38 -12.49 -1.29
N VAL A 123 11.56 -12.96 -0.38
CA VAL A 123 10.41 -12.21 0.14
C VAL A 123 10.86 -11.40 1.34
N ARG A 124 10.60 -10.09 1.29
CA ARG A 124 10.88 -9.17 2.39
C ARG A 124 9.59 -8.61 2.95
N ALA A 125 9.40 -8.70 4.25
CA ALA A 125 8.38 -7.97 4.97
C ALA A 125 8.92 -6.60 5.38
N LEU A 126 8.16 -5.56 5.10
CA LEU A 126 8.53 -4.16 5.27
C LEU A 126 7.69 -3.50 6.35
N GLY A 127 8.24 -2.47 6.96
CA GLY A 127 7.54 -1.63 7.91
C GLY A 127 8.13 -0.23 7.93
N ALA A 128 7.39 0.73 8.44
CA ALA A 128 7.87 2.10 8.54
C ALA A 128 9.15 2.18 9.39
N LEU A 129 10.17 2.84 8.88
CA LEU A 129 11.41 3.17 9.61
C LEU A 129 12.15 1.94 10.16
N SER A 130 12.14 0.83 9.43
CA SER A 130 12.77 -0.41 9.86
C SER A 130 13.55 -1.08 8.73
N ASN A 131 14.49 -1.97 9.09
CA ASN A 131 15.11 -2.83 8.10
C ASN A 131 14.13 -3.91 7.64
N PRO A 132 14.13 -4.28 6.36
CA PRO A 132 13.35 -5.40 5.87
C PRO A 132 13.68 -6.70 6.58
N VAL A 133 12.68 -7.53 6.77
CA VAL A 133 12.84 -8.89 7.29
C VAL A 133 12.65 -9.89 6.15
N VAL A 134 13.68 -10.67 5.86
CA VAL A 134 13.62 -11.75 4.87
C VAL A 134 12.95 -12.96 5.49
N VAL A 135 11.94 -13.49 4.79
CA VAL A 135 11.22 -14.68 5.22
C VAL A 135 11.31 -15.81 4.20
N ASN A 136 11.36 -17.05 4.69
CA ASN A 136 11.37 -18.25 3.87
C ASN A 136 9.95 -18.67 3.43
N ALA A 137 9.87 -19.80 2.74
CA ALA A 137 8.59 -20.35 2.26
C ALA A 137 7.63 -20.77 3.40
N SER A 138 8.14 -21.00 4.59
CA SER A 138 7.38 -21.30 5.80
C SER A 138 7.09 -20.07 6.65
N LEU A 139 7.31 -18.85 6.08
CA LEU A 139 7.18 -17.56 6.74
C LEU A 139 8.09 -17.38 7.97
N GLU A 140 9.16 -18.17 8.09
CA GLU A 140 10.14 -18.03 9.15
C GLU A 140 11.14 -16.94 8.78
N VAL A 141 11.57 -16.17 9.79
CA VAL A 141 12.61 -15.16 9.61
C VAL A 141 13.94 -15.84 9.28
N GLU A 142 14.50 -15.54 8.12
CA GLU A 142 15.84 -16.01 7.72
C GLU A 142 16.92 -15.01 8.11
N SER A 143 16.65 -13.73 7.92
CA SER A 143 17.60 -12.66 8.22
C SER A 143 16.91 -11.29 8.28
N ILE A 144 17.59 -10.33 8.88
CA ILE A 144 17.32 -8.90 8.71
C ILE A 144 18.17 -8.44 7.54
N ASP A 145 17.59 -7.72 6.59
CA ASP A 145 18.30 -7.16 5.45
C ASP A 145 18.62 -5.69 5.74
N ASP A 146 19.80 -5.45 6.29
CA ASP A 146 20.27 -4.10 6.59
C ASP A 146 20.85 -3.37 5.36
N LEU A 147 20.72 -3.99 4.19
CA LEU A 147 21.31 -3.49 2.94
C LEU A 147 22.80 -3.11 3.09
N ALA A 148 23.53 -3.93 3.85
CA ALA A 148 24.92 -3.73 4.23
C ALA A 148 25.21 -2.37 4.91
N GLY A 149 24.28 -1.87 5.72
CA GLY A 149 24.38 -0.59 6.42
C GLY A 149 24.30 0.64 5.51
N SER A 150 23.92 0.45 4.24
CA SER A 150 23.89 1.53 3.24
C SER A 150 22.70 2.49 3.42
N MET A 151 21.66 2.06 4.13
CA MET A 151 20.45 2.84 4.40
C MET A 151 20.25 3.00 5.91
N PRO A 152 20.98 3.92 6.57
CA PRO A 152 20.95 4.07 8.03
C PRO A 152 19.59 4.46 8.59
N PHE A 153 18.68 5.01 7.75
CA PHE A 153 17.31 5.32 8.15
C PHE A 153 16.35 4.12 8.00
N GLY A 154 16.86 2.96 7.56
CA GLY A 154 16.02 1.85 7.12
C GLY A 154 15.35 2.17 5.78
N ILE A 155 14.35 1.39 5.42
CA ILE A 155 13.50 1.68 4.26
C ILE A 155 12.05 1.87 4.69
N GLY A 156 11.27 2.54 3.84
CA GLY A 156 9.85 2.80 4.07
C GLY A 156 8.99 1.55 3.98
N THR A 157 7.68 1.77 4.05
CA THR A 157 6.67 0.72 3.94
C THR A 157 6.58 0.10 2.56
N HIS A 158 7.05 0.79 1.54
CA HIS A 158 7.02 0.36 0.16
C HIS A 158 8.41 0.24 -0.44
N ALA A 159 8.57 -0.75 -1.31
CA ALA A 159 9.70 -0.94 -2.20
C ALA A 159 9.16 -1.42 -3.54
N HIS A 160 9.68 -0.89 -4.63
CA HIS A 160 9.23 -1.23 -5.96
C HIS A 160 10.30 -1.97 -6.75
N VAL A 161 9.88 -2.89 -7.62
CA VAL A 161 10.78 -3.68 -8.46
C VAL A 161 10.61 -3.29 -9.92
N ASP A 162 11.68 -2.80 -10.49
CA ASP A 162 11.76 -2.63 -11.93
C ASP A 162 12.05 -3.98 -12.58
N SER A 163 11.05 -4.55 -13.23
CA SER A 163 11.16 -5.86 -13.89
C SER A 163 12.02 -5.85 -15.16
N VAL A 164 12.32 -4.66 -15.72
CA VAL A 164 13.17 -4.51 -16.92
C VAL A 164 14.63 -4.59 -16.54
N TRP A 165 15.02 -3.91 -15.45
CA TRP A 165 16.39 -3.85 -14.99
C TRP A 165 16.69 -4.86 -13.87
N ASP A 166 15.66 -5.56 -13.36
CA ASP A 166 15.74 -6.46 -12.23
C ASP A 166 16.39 -5.78 -11.00
N GLU A 167 15.93 -4.56 -10.75
CA GLU A 167 16.38 -3.70 -9.65
C GLU A 167 15.22 -3.42 -8.69
N MET A 168 15.51 -3.43 -7.40
CA MET A 168 14.60 -2.95 -6.38
C MET A 168 14.97 -1.51 -6.01
N ILE A 169 13.99 -0.61 -6.09
CA ILE A 169 14.11 0.78 -5.68
C ILE A 169 13.51 0.90 -4.28
N VAL A 170 14.21 1.61 -3.41
CA VAL A 170 13.83 1.81 -2.00
C VAL A 170 14.00 3.27 -1.60
N ILE A 171 13.18 3.72 -0.67
CA ILE A 171 13.31 5.04 -0.04
C ILE A 171 13.44 4.87 1.46
N GLY A 172 14.44 5.54 2.04
CA GLY A 172 14.63 5.67 3.47
C GLY A 172 14.39 7.11 3.91
N SER A 173 13.66 7.30 4.98
CA SER A 173 13.46 8.61 5.60
C SER A 173 13.52 8.49 7.12
N SER A 174 13.80 9.58 7.79
CA SER A 174 13.82 9.63 9.24
C SER A 174 13.01 10.82 9.73
N PRO A 175 12.16 10.66 10.76
CA PRO A 175 11.44 11.78 11.35
C PRO A 175 12.36 12.76 12.10
N ARG A 176 13.65 12.49 12.17
CA ARG A 176 14.67 13.35 12.81
C ARG A 176 15.65 13.95 11.84
N SER A 177 15.50 13.66 10.56
CA SER A 177 16.41 14.18 9.53
C SER A 177 15.61 15.01 8.53
N SER A 178 16.16 16.17 8.19
CA SER A 178 15.71 16.94 7.03
C SER A 178 16.28 16.39 5.72
N SER A 179 16.52 15.07 5.65
CA SER A 179 16.91 14.37 4.43
C SER A 179 16.18 13.05 4.29
N PHE A 180 16.07 12.59 3.06
CA PHE A 180 15.66 11.23 2.73
C PHE A 180 16.67 10.60 1.77
N GLN A 181 16.63 9.29 1.63
CA GLN A 181 17.54 8.55 0.78
C GLN A 181 16.77 7.77 -0.27
N VAL A 182 17.28 7.78 -1.50
CA VAL A 182 16.82 6.93 -2.59
C VAL A 182 17.89 5.92 -2.88
N GLY A 183 17.55 4.62 -2.80
CA GLY A 183 18.48 3.53 -3.02
C GLY A 183 18.03 2.62 -4.17
N THR A 184 19.02 2.01 -4.86
CA THR A 184 18.80 0.94 -5.84
C THR A 184 19.57 -0.31 -5.42
N VAL A 185 18.89 -1.45 -5.44
CA VAL A 185 19.39 -2.75 -5.00
C VAL A 185 19.37 -3.72 -6.17
N ASP A 186 20.49 -4.39 -6.44
CA ASP A 186 20.58 -5.38 -7.52
C ASP A 186 19.88 -6.71 -7.15
N VAL A 187 19.69 -7.57 -8.12
CA VAL A 187 19.07 -8.91 -7.97
C VAL A 187 19.74 -9.78 -6.90
N LYS A 188 21.02 -9.51 -6.58
CA LYS A 188 21.75 -10.21 -5.51
C LYS A 188 21.54 -9.61 -4.13
N GLY A 189 20.71 -8.55 -4.03
CA GLY A 189 20.47 -7.84 -2.78
C GLY A 189 21.56 -6.85 -2.39
N ARG A 190 22.45 -6.46 -3.32
CA ARG A 190 23.51 -5.51 -3.03
C ARG A 190 23.09 -4.11 -3.41
N MET A 191 23.29 -3.16 -2.49
CA MET A 191 23.09 -1.75 -2.78
C MET A 191 24.03 -1.32 -3.90
N ARG A 192 23.47 -0.81 -4.99
CA ARG A 192 24.23 -0.24 -6.12
C ARG A 192 24.46 1.23 -5.97
N ARG A 193 23.46 1.93 -5.49
CA ARG A 193 23.46 3.38 -5.39
C ARG A 193 22.62 3.82 -4.20
N VAL A 194 23.06 4.86 -3.52
CA VAL A 194 22.28 5.62 -2.55
C VAL A 194 22.49 7.10 -2.85
N VAL A 195 21.41 7.84 -2.95
CA VAL A 195 21.43 9.31 -3.07
C VAL A 195 20.74 9.87 -1.85
N GLU A 196 21.46 10.62 -1.04
CA GLU A 196 20.89 11.38 0.07
C GLU A 196 20.45 12.75 -0.41
N ILE A 197 19.20 13.10 -0.15
CA ILE A 197 18.55 14.30 -0.63
C ILE A 197 18.14 15.12 0.59
N ALA A 198 18.77 16.27 0.76
CA ALA A 198 18.35 17.23 1.79
C ALA A 198 16.98 17.81 1.43
N THR A 199 16.12 17.90 2.42
CA THR A 199 14.79 18.51 2.28
C THR A 199 14.81 20.00 2.55
N ASP A 200 16.00 20.60 2.58
CA ASP A 200 16.18 22.05 2.69
C ASP A 200 15.64 22.73 1.42
N THR A 201 14.36 22.59 1.24
CA THR A 201 13.60 23.25 0.18
C THR A 201 12.95 24.49 0.76
N PRO A 202 12.71 25.54 -0.04
CA PRO A 202 11.92 26.69 0.40
C PRO A 202 10.53 26.33 0.93
N ILE A 203 10.11 25.07 0.70
CA ILE A 203 8.76 24.56 0.96
C ILE A 203 8.63 24.03 2.38
N PHE A 204 9.65 23.35 2.89
CA PHE A 204 9.64 22.72 4.20
C PHE A 204 11.03 22.84 4.85
N PRO A 205 11.47 24.07 5.21
CA PRO A 205 12.76 24.24 5.87
C PRO A 205 12.74 23.48 7.21
N ASP A 206 13.73 22.63 7.41
CA ASP A 206 13.97 21.87 8.64
C ASP A 206 12.85 20.88 9.08
N THR A 207 11.91 20.54 8.19
CA THR A 207 10.83 19.60 8.51
C THR A 207 11.09 18.23 7.89
N PRO A 208 11.02 17.12 8.67
CA PRO A 208 11.13 15.77 8.11
C PRO A 208 10.02 15.52 7.11
N MET A 209 10.38 14.99 5.94
CA MET A 209 9.37 14.60 4.94
C MET A 209 8.70 13.30 5.31
N PHE A 210 7.38 13.29 5.28
CA PHE A 210 6.60 12.05 5.32
C PHE A 210 6.48 11.45 3.93
N ILE A 211 7.23 10.38 3.65
CA ILE A 211 7.15 9.60 2.42
C ILE A 211 6.64 8.22 2.77
N HIS A 212 5.37 7.95 2.44
CA HIS A 212 4.76 6.64 2.68
C HIS A 212 5.05 5.68 1.52
N ASP A 213 4.82 6.16 0.31
CA ASP A 213 5.02 5.44 -0.95
C ASP A 213 5.66 6.38 -1.98
N PHE A 214 6.15 5.81 -3.05
CA PHE A 214 6.77 6.51 -4.17
C PHE A 214 6.47 5.77 -5.47
N SER A 215 6.84 6.34 -6.59
CA SER A 215 6.74 5.69 -7.88
C SER A 215 8.03 5.88 -8.69
N PHE A 216 8.11 5.24 -9.84
CA PHE A 216 9.25 5.40 -10.74
C PHE A 216 8.82 5.26 -12.20
N THR A 217 9.67 5.75 -13.09
CA THR A 217 9.62 5.49 -14.54
C THR A 217 10.84 4.68 -14.94
N ASP A 218 10.96 4.37 -16.20
CA ASP A 218 12.19 3.75 -16.76
C ASP A 218 13.45 4.59 -16.46
N THR A 219 13.32 5.89 -16.25
CA THR A 219 14.45 6.82 -16.09
C THR A 219 14.43 7.65 -14.81
N ASP A 220 13.33 7.72 -14.08
CA ASP A 220 13.18 8.62 -12.94
C ASP A 220 12.57 7.94 -11.72
N VAL A 221 12.85 8.45 -10.54
CA VAL A 221 12.14 8.17 -9.30
C VAL A 221 11.25 9.37 -8.97
N VAL A 222 10.01 9.11 -8.58
CA VAL A 222 8.99 10.11 -8.28
C VAL A 222 8.58 9.99 -6.83
N VAL A 223 8.71 11.08 -6.08
CA VAL A 223 8.29 11.19 -4.67
C VAL A 223 7.27 12.31 -4.50
N LEU A 224 6.48 12.27 -3.43
CA LEU A 224 5.60 13.39 -3.07
C LEU A 224 6.08 14.02 -1.76
N ALA A 225 6.29 15.32 -1.79
CA ALA A 225 6.35 16.18 -0.62
C ALA A 225 4.98 16.85 -0.42
N SER A 226 4.44 16.78 0.77
CA SER A 226 3.12 17.35 1.08
C SER A 226 3.14 18.13 2.39
N GLY A 227 2.08 18.90 2.66
CA GLY A 227 1.88 19.55 3.95
C GLY A 227 1.57 18.59 5.10
N ALA A 228 1.81 17.29 4.91
CA ALA A 228 1.68 16.28 5.96
C ALA A 228 3.02 16.09 6.66
N ASP A 229 2.98 16.13 7.99
CA ASP A 229 4.16 16.01 8.83
C ASP A 229 3.90 14.97 9.94
N MET A 230 4.96 14.25 10.32
CA MET A 230 4.93 13.26 11.41
C MET A 230 5.42 13.92 12.70
N ILE A 231 4.50 14.51 13.46
CA ILE A 231 4.83 15.14 14.74
C ILE A 231 4.33 14.28 15.89
N ASN A 232 5.22 13.92 16.81
CA ASN A 232 4.89 13.19 18.04
C ASN A 232 4.07 11.92 17.83
N GLY A 233 4.37 11.16 16.76
CA GLY A 233 3.66 9.91 16.45
C GLY A 233 2.28 10.10 15.80
N GLY A 234 1.88 11.32 15.48
CA GLY A 234 0.69 11.64 14.70
C GLY A 234 1.03 12.27 13.36
N VAL A 235 0.09 12.25 12.42
CA VAL A 235 0.21 13.01 11.17
C VAL A 235 -0.53 14.32 11.33
N SER A 236 0.19 15.44 11.29
CA SER A 236 -0.41 16.76 11.12
C SER A 236 -0.58 17.08 9.64
N TRP A 237 -1.53 17.94 9.31
CA TRP A 237 -1.84 18.28 7.95
C TRP A 237 -2.20 19.76 7.81
N ASP A 238 -1.56 20.44 6.87
CA ASP A 238 -1.99 21.76 6.44
C ASP A 238 -2.72 21.64 5.08
N PRO A 239 -4.06 21.78 5.05
CA PRO A 239 -4.83 21.68 3.80
C PRO A 239 -4.58 22.86 2.85
N THR A 240 -3.87 23.89 3.27
CA THR A 240 -3.55 25.08 2.47
C THR A 240 -2.14 25.03 1.88
N ALA A 241 -1.27 24.19 2.43
CA ALA A 241 0.09 24.03 1.93
C ALA A 241 0.06 23.28 0.58
N PRO A 242 0.76 23.80 -0.45
CA PRO A 242 0.89 23.07 -1.71
C PRO A 242 1.63 21.74 -1.51
N ALA A 243 1.40 20.80 -2.41
CA ALA A 243 2.18 19.58 -2.51
C ALA A 243 3.12 19.67 -3.71
N TYR A 244 4.17 18.85 -3.71
CA TYR A 244 5.18 18.88 -4.76
C TYR A 244 5.57 17.47 -5.16
N PHE A 245 5.51 17.15 -6.45
CA PHE A 245 6.18 15.96 -6.95
C PHE A 245 7.65 16.26 -7.20
N GLY A 246 8.52 15.51 -6.54
CA GLY A 246 9.95 15.48 -6.80
C GLY A 246 10.28 14.43 -7.85
N VAL A 247 10.96 14.84 -8.90
CA VAL A 247 11.43 13.97 -9.97
C VAL A 247 12.96 13.92 -9.92
N LEU A 248 13.50 12.74 -9.65
CA LEU A 248 14.94 12.47 -9.58
C LEU A 248 15.32 11.50 -10.70
N PRO A 249 16.22 11.86 -11.64
CA PRO A 249 16.78 10.89 -12.57
C PRO A 249 17.42 9.71 -11.84
N ARG A 250 17.19 8.48 -12.29
CA ARG A 250 17.70 7.26 -11.61
C ARG A 250 19.21 7.19 -11.50
N ASP A 251 19.91 7.82 -12.43
CA ASP A 251 21.37 7.97 -12.45
C ASP A 251 21.83 9.37 -11.98
N GLY A 252 20.91 10.26 -11.62
CA GLY A 252 21.15 11.64 -11.21
C GLY A 252 21.62 11.77 -9.77
N GLU A 253 22.26 12.88 -9.45
CA GLU A 253 22.66 13.27 -8.10
C GLU A 253 21.53 14.06 -7.38
N ALA A 254 21.69 14.33 -6.09
CA ALA A 254 20.69 15.09 -5.33
C ALA A 254 20.36 16.46 -5.94
N SER A 255 21.34 17.10 -6.58
CA SER A 255 21.16 18.38 -7.28
C SER A 255 20.31 18.31 -8.54
N ASP A 256 20.05 17.10 -9.05
CA ASP A 256 19.24 16.88 -10.25
C ASP A 256 17.76 16.72 -9.92
N LEU A 257 17.40 16.60 -8.64
CA LEU A 257 16.01 16.57 -8.19
C LEU A 257 15.29 17.88 -8.59
N ARG A 258 14.13 17.74 -9.20
CA ARG A 258 13.26 18.87 -9.58
C ARG A 258 11.90 18.71 -8.90
N TRP A 259 11.45 19.78 -8.25
CA TRP A 259 10.16 19.84 -7.58
C TRP A 259 9.12 20.54 -8.47
N HIS A 260 7.94 19.94 -8.58
CA HIS A 260 6.83 20.40 -9.40
C HIS A 260 5.59 20.57 -8.51
N GLU A 261 5.13 21.81 -8.38
CA GLU A 261 4.00 22.15 -7.53
C GLU A 261 2.69 21.58 -8.06
N VAL A 262 1.88 21.07 -7.13
CA VAL A 262 0.52 20.60 -7.37
C VAL A 262 -0.40 21.02 -6.23
N SER A 263 -1.72 20.89 -6.42
CA SER A 263 -2.69 21.23 -5.38
C SER A 263 -2.47 20.36 -4.11
N PRO A 264 -2.83 20.87 -2.92
CA PRO A 264 -2.66 20.17 -1.64
C PRO A 264 -3.24 18.76 -1.68
N ARG A 265 -2.42 17.78 -1.31
CA ARG A 265 -2.81 16.35 -1.25
C ARG A 265 -1.82 15.54 -0.43
N VAL A 266 -2.30 14.40 0.07
CA VAL A 266 -1.47 13.29 0.54
C VAL A 266 -1.67 12.12 -0.42
N VAL A 267 -0.62 11.39 -0.71
CA VAL A 267 -0.67 10.14 -1.49
C VAL A 267 -0.18 9.02 -0.58
N TRP A 268 -1.08 8.09 -0.29
CA TRP A 268 -0.71 6.86 0.41
C TRP A 268 -0.18 5.83 -0.58
N HIS A 269 -0.81 5.73 -1.77
CA HIS A 269 -0.40 4.75 -2.77
C HIS A 269 -0.37 5.35 -4.17
N PHE A 270 0.72 5.07 -4.87
CA PHE A 270 0.84 5.31 -6.29
C PHE A 270 0.32 4.10 -7.06
N MET A 271 -0.43 4.35 -8.13
CA MET A 271 -0.82 3.29 -9.05
C MET A 271 0.34 2.93 -9.97
N ASN A 272 0.94 3.93 -10.61
CA ASN A 272 2.09 3.79 -11.49
C ASN A 272 2.60 5.16 -11.95
N SER A 273 3.85 5.20 -12.44
CA SER A 273 4.34 6.32 -13.23
C SER A 273 5.03 5.81 -14.48
N TYR A 274 5.02 6.60 -15.55
CA TYR A 274 5.72 6.26 -16.79
C TYR A 274 6.08 7.50 -17.59
N ARG A 275 7.09 7.36 -18.44
CA ARG A 275 7.45 8.40 -19.42
C ARG A 275 6.64 8.30 -20.71
N ASP A 276 6.27 9.46 -21.23
CA ASP A 276 5.67 9.65 -22.57
C ASP A 276 6.34 10.84 -23.27
N GLY A 277 7.45 10.56 -23.91
CA GLY A 277 8.30 11.61 -24.48
C GLY A 277 8.89 12.51 -23.36
N THR A 278 8.57 13.81 -23.43
CA THR A 278 8.99 14.80 -22.42
C THR A 278 8.08 14.85 -21.19
N GLN A 279 7.04 14.04 -21.17
CA GLN A 279 6.08 14.02 -20.07
C GLN A 279 6.35 12.84 -19.13
N ILE A 280 6.17 13.08 -17.84
CA ILE A 280 6.01 12.05 -16.82
C ILE A 280 4.54 12.02 -16.45
N VAL A 281 3.92 10.86 -16.61
CA VAL A 281 2.53 10.59 -16.23
C VAL A 281 2.54 9.86 -14.90
N ILE A 282 1.81 10.37 -13.91
CA ILE A 282 1.78 9.86 -12.54
C ILE A 282 0.33 9.56 -12.17
N ASP A 283 -0.03 8.27 -12.09
CA ASP A 283 -1.32 7.81 -11.61
C ASP A 283 -1.23 7.48 -10.12
N HIS A 284 -2.08 8.09 -9.30
CA HIS A 284 -2.00 7.99 -7.84
C HIS A 284 -3.36 8.21 -7.18
N VAL A 285 -3.49 7.72 -5.96
CA VAL A 285 -4.66 8.00 -5.14
C VAL A 285 -4.39 9.24 -4.27
N ALA A 286 -5.13 10.31 -4.54
CA ALA A 286 -4.99 11.57 -3.83
C ALA A 286 -6.01 11.68 -2.69
N HIS A 287 -5.52 11.89 -1.49
CA HIS A 287 -6.30 12.20 -0.30
C HIS A 287 -6.25 13.70 -0.03
N ARG A 288 -7.40 14.29 0.27
CA ARG A 288 -7.51 15.71 0.66
C ARG A 288 -7.38 15.96 2.16
N ALA A 289 -7.21 14.89 2.91
CA ALA A 289 -6.89 14.91 4.33
C ALA A 289 -6.10 13.64 4.66
N PRO A 290 -5.16 13.69 5.63
CA PRO A 290 -4.47 12.48 6.05
C PRO A 290 -5.50 11.50 6.62
N ILE A 291 -5.28 10.22 6.40
CA ILE A 291 -5.94 9.18 7.18
C ILE A 291 -5.49 9.41 8.61
N ALA A 292 -6.45 9.66 9.51
CA ALA A 292 -6.10 9.85 10.92
C ALA A 292 -5.34 8.61 11.38
N ALA A 293 -4.10 8.84 11.78
CA ALA A 293 -3.27 7.80 12.35
C ALA A 293 -4.02 7.12 13.50
N ALA A 294 -3.87 5.82 13.53
CA ALA A 294 -4.24 4.96 14.64
C ALA A 294 -5.73 4.73 14.93
N GLY A 295 -6.27 3.67 14.31
CA GLY A 295 -7.33 2.87 14.89
C GLY A 295 -8.69 3.51 15.09
N ARG A 296 -8.90 4.73 14.65
CA ARG A 296 -10.20 5.36 14.56
C ARG A 296 -10.61 5.43 13.11
N SER A 297 -11.49 4.52 12.73
CA SER A 297 -12.27 4.69 11.52
C SER A 297 -12.98 6.04 11.59
N MET A 298 -12.56 6.97 10.73
CA MET A 298 -13.32 8.19 10.51
C MET A 298 -14.19 8.00 9.27
N PRO A 299 -15.48 8.28 9.33
CA PRO A 299 -16.32 8.32 8.14
C PRO A 299 -15.67 9.26 7.13
N LEU A 300 -15.53 8.84 5.88
CA LEU A 300 -15.08 9.73 4.82
C LEU A 300 -16.21 10.72 4.52
N PRO A 301 -16.09 12.00 4.85
CA PRO A 301 -17.03 12.99 4.34
C PRO A 301 -16.94 12.99 2.81
N GLY A 302 -18.02 13.05 2.09
CA GLY A 302 -18.06 12.93 0.64
C GLY A 302 -17.14 13.85 -0.17
N THR A 303 -16.59 14.91 0.45
CA THR A 303 -15.63 15.83 -0.18
C THR A 303 -14.17 15.50 0.09
N THR A 304 -13.85 14.53 0.95
CA THR A 304 -12.50 14.13 1.35
C THR A 304 -12.17 12.69 0.95
N ALA A 305 -13.07 12.04 0.21
CA ALA A 305 -12.84 10.70 -0.31
C ALA A 305 -11.54 10.65 -1.14
N PRO A 306 -10.73 9.60 -1.00
CA PRO A 306 -9.56 9.41 -1.85
C PRO A 306 -10.00 9.19 -3.29
N GLN A 307 -9.34 9.86 -4.22
CA GLN A 307 -9.70 9.86 -5.64
C GLN A 307 -8.52 9.40 -6.49
N LEU A 308 -8.81 8.58 -7.49
CA LEU A 308 -7.79 8.29 -8.50
C LEU A 308 -7.57 9.52 -9.38
N ARG A 309 -6.33 9.96 -9.45
CA ARG A 309 -5.91 11.13 -10.22
C ARG A 309 -4.73 10.81 -11.10
N ARG A 310 -4.60 11.57 -12.19
CA ARG A 310 -3.43 11.60 -13.05
C ARG A 310 -2.82 12.99 -13.00
N THR A 311 -1.55 13.07 -12.63
CA THR A 311 -0.73 14.26 -12.79
C THR A 311 0.23 14.05 -13.95
N ILE A 312 0.34 15.03 -14.82
CA ILE A 312 1.31 15.03 -15.94
C ILE A 312 2.27 16.18 -15.71
N ILE A 313 3.55 15.86 -15.72
CA ILE A 313 4.64 16.83 -15.61
C ILE A 313 5.38 16.91 -16.93
N ASN A 314 5.46 18.08 -17.54
CA ASN A 314 6.34 18.33 -18.66
C ASN A 314 7.75 18.64 -18.13
N THR A 315 8.71 17.77 -18.37
CA THR A 315 10.07 17.88 -17.81
C THR A 315 10.91 18.99 -18.47
N GLU A 316 10.52 19.50 -19.63
CA GLU A 316 11.21 20.60 -20.31
C GLU A 316 10.70 21.97 -19.82
N THR A 317 9.38 22.10 -19.66
CA THR A 317 8.77 23.38 -19.25
C THR A 317 8.55 23.49 -17.74
N GLY A 318 8.47 22.36 -17.05
CA GLY A 318 8.10 22.29 -15.63
C GLY A 318 6.59 22.41 -15.38
N GLU A 319 5.78 22.57 -16.43
CA GLU A 319 4.33 22.70 -16.31
C GLU A 319 3.71 21.40 -15.80
N THR A 320 2.71 21.52 -14.95
CA THR A 320 1.92 20.41 -14.40
C THR A 320 0.48 20.53 -14.83
N SER A 321 -0.15 19.40 -15.15
CA SER A 321 -1.59 19.30 -15.29
C SER A 321 -2.10 18.16 -14.41
N ASP A 322 -3.34 18.23 -13.97
CA ASP A 322 -3.90 17.31 -13.01
C ASP A 322 -5.37 17.04 -13.31
N GLU A 323 -5.74 15.78 -13.49
CA GLU A 323 -7.10 15.36 -13.79
C GLU A 323 -7.61 14.30 -12.82
N VAL A 324 -8.89 14.27 -12.56
CA VAL A 324 -9.55 13.20 -11.81
C VAL A 324 -9.92 12.09 -12.78
N LEU A 325 -9.39 10.90 -12.57
CA LEU A 325 -9.74 9.71 -13.35
C LEU A 325 -10.97 8.99 -12.78
N ASP A 326 -11.14 9.04 -11.44
CA ASP A 326 -12.32 8.52 -10.76
C ASP A 326 -12.64 9.40 -9.54
N GLU A 327 -13.87 9.92 -9.49
CA GLU A 327 -14.34 10.76 -8.37
C GLU A 327 -14.78 9.93 -7.15
N ARG A 328 -14.97 8.64 -7.33
CA ARG A 328 -15.40 7.72 -6.27
C ARG A 328 -14.26 7.47 -5.29
N ALA A 329 -14.62 7.01 -4.09
CA ALA A 329 -13.64 6.65 -3.07
C ALA A 329 -12.92 5.36 -3.46
N VAL A 330 -11.66 5.46 -3.88
CA VAL A 330 -10.82 4.32 -4.27
C VAL A 330 -9.50 4.34 -3.51
N GLU A 331 -8.96 3.16 -3.25
CA GLU A 331 -7.65 2.96 -2.65
C GLU A 331 -7.06 1.61 -3.05
N PHE A 332 -5.83 1.34 -2.59
CA PHE A 332 -5.09 0.14 -2.94
C PHE A 332 -5.02 -0.08 -4.46
N PRO A 333 -4.49 0.89 -5.20
CA PRO A 333 -4.36 0.78 -6.64
C PRO A 333 -3.35 -0.32 -7.01
N ALA A 334 -3.67 -1.13 -8.00
CA ALA A 334 -2.83 -2.21 -8.47
C ALA A 334 -2.80 -2.28 -9.99
N ILE A 335 -1.66 -2.65 -10.51
CA ILE A 335 -1.45 -2.97 -11.93
C ILE A 335 -0.75 -4.32 -12.06
N ASP A 336 -0.58 -4.79 -13.27
CA ASP A 336 0.38 -5.86 -13.53
C ASP A 336 1.80 -5.36 -13.17
N ASN A 337 2.44 -5.96 -12.17
CA ASN A 337 3.74 -5.54 -11.66
C ASN A 337 4.84 -5.53 -12.74
N ARG A 338 4.66 -6.25 -13.85
CA ARG A 338 5.57 -6.19 -15.01
C ARG A 338 5.48 -4.85 -15.75
N ARG A 339 4.50 -4.01 -15.42
CA ARG A 339 4.27 -2.68 -15.99
C ARG A 339 4.66 -1.54 -15.07
N GLN A 340 5.16 -1.83 -13.89
CA GLN A 340 5.68 -0.77 -13.03
C GLN A 340 6.78 0.02 -13.77
N GLY A 341 6.70 1.33 -13.74
CA GLY A 341 7.62 2.22 -14.47
C GLY A 341 7.34 2.37 -15.96
N LEU A 342 6.40 1.61 -16.53
CA LEU A 342 6.07 1.59 -17.95
C LEU A 342 4.60 1.97 -18.17
N ARG A 343 4.26 2.43 -19.37
CA ARG A 343 2.86 2.68 -19.75
C ARG A 343 2.03 1.41 -19.54
N HIS A 344 0.94 1.54 -18.79
CA HIS A 344 -0.04 0.49 -18.55
C HIS A 344 -1.39 0.87 -19.19
N ARG A 345 -2.18 -0.13 -19.47
CA ARG A 345 -3.55 0.04 -19.96
C ARG A 345 -4.58 -0.29 -18.92
N PHE A 346 -4.34 -1.34 -18.15
CA PHE A 346 -5.29 -1.83 -17.17
C PHE A 346 -4.80 -1.57 -15.75
N ALA A 347 -5.74 -1.21 -14.90
CA ALA A 347 -5.50 -1.05 -13.47
C ALA A 347 -6.72 -1.49 -12.67
N TYR A 348 -6.51 -1.70 -11.39
CA TYR A 348 -7.50 -2.15 -10.43
C TYR A 348 -7.38 -1.34 -9.16
N ALA A 349 -8.46 -1.24 -8.40
CA ALA A 349 -8.44 -0.63 -7.07
C ALA A 349 -9.56 -1.22 -6.21
N ALA A 350 -9.42 -1.10 -4.90
CA ALA A 350 -10.53 -1.26 -3.99
C ALA A 350 -11.42 -0.01 -4.07
N LEU A 351 -12.73 -0.23 -4.11
CA LEU A 351 -13.75 0.80 -4.32
C LEU A 351 -14.75 0.79 -3.17
N ALA A 352 -15.05 1.96 -2.65
CA ALA A 352 -16.17 2.15 -1.76
C ALA A 352 -17.41 2.56 -2.56
N SER A 353 -18.43 1.71 -2.54
CA SER A 353 -19.70 2.04 -3.18
C SER A 353 -20.41 3.18 -2.46
N SER A 354 -21.28 3.91 -3.17
CA SER A 354 -22.03 5.05 -2.61
C SER A 354 -23.03 4.67 -1.51
N GLN A 355 -23.28 3.39 -1.30
CA GLN A 355 -24.23 2.85 -0.33
C GLN A 355 -23.56 2.39 0.97
N PHE A 356 -22.24 2.40 1.00
CA PHE A 356 -21.48 1.90 2.13
C PHE A 356 -21.15 3.04 3.10
N ASP A 357 -21.52 2.89 4.38
CA ASP A 357 -21.13 3.83 5.44
C ASP A 357 -19.66 3.51 5.82
N ASN A 358 -18.77 4.06 5.02
CA ASN A 358 -17.35 3.67 5.00
C ASN A 358 -16.58 4.22 6.17
N HIS A 359 -15.86 3.34 6.79
CA HIS A 359 -14.67 3.71 7.53
C HIS A 359 -13.44 3.70 6.62
N ILE A 360 -12.45 4.54 6.90
CA ILE A 360 -11.20 4.56 6.15
C ILE A 360 -10.59 3.15 6.12
N GLY A 361 -10.28 2.66 4.91
CA GLY A 361 -9.72 1.31 4.69
C GLY A 361 -10.77 0.21 4.54
N GLU A 362 -12.07 0.51 4.62
CA GLU A 362 -13.14 -0.44 4.32
C GLU A 362 -13.69 -0.16 2.93
N PHE A 363 -13.62 -1.15 2.05
CA PHE A 363 -14.12 -1.11 0.68
C PHE A 363 -15.04 -2.31 0.47
N ASP A 364 -16.11 -2.13 -0.28
CA ASP A 364 -17.14 -3.16 -0.52
C ASP A 364 -17.21 -3.61 -1.98
N ALA A 365 -16.29 -3.10 -2.81
CA ALA A 365 -16.18 -3.45 -4.23
C ALA A 365 -14.73 -3.35 -4.71
N LEU A 366 -14.49 -3.90 -5.88
CA LEU A 366 -13.29 -3.66 -6.68
C LEU A 366 -13.69 -2.94 -7.96
N VAL A 367 -12.78 -2.18 -8.53
CA VAL A 367 -12.94 -1.56 -9.85
C VAL A 367 -11.78 -1.94 -10.75
N ARG A 368 -12.09 -2.22 -12.02
CA ARG A 368 -11.12 -2.41 -13.10
C ARG A 368 -11.23 -1.26 -14.09
N TYR A 369 -10.12 -0.63 -14.39
CA TYR A 369 -9.99 0.43 -15.39
C TYR A 369 -9.37 -0.09 -16.68
N ASP A 370 -9.87 0.37 -17.83
CA ASP A 370 -9.23 0.27 -19.14
C ASP A 370 -8.99 1.70 -19.66
N PHE A 371 -7.82 2.24 -19.44
CA PHE A 371 -7.47 3.61 -19.81
C PHE A 371 -7.42 3.85 -21.32
N ARG A 372 -7.41 2.80 -22.14
CA ARG A 372 -7.47 2.97 -23.60
C ARG A 372 -8.89 3.23 -24.08
N SER A 373 -9.87 2.61 -23.46
CA SER A 373 -11.28 2.72 -23.84
C SER A 373 -12.06 3.68 -22.93
N ASP A 374 -11.40 4.26 -21.93
CA ASP A 374 -12.01 5.12 -20.91
C ASP A 374 -13.21 4.43 -20.23
N ARG A 375 -12.99 3.19 -19.76
CA ARG A 375 -14.04 2.37 -19.15
C ARG A 375 -13.60 1.89 -17.77
N ALA A 376 -14.54 1.97 -16.83
CA ALA A 376 -14.46 1.32 -15.53
C ALA A 376 -15.55 0.25 -15.43
N VAL A 377 -15.20 -0.88 -14.80
CA VAL A 377 -16.13 -1.98 -14.51
C VAL A 377 -15.97 -2.34 -13.05
N ASP A 378 -17.08 -2.36 -12.33
CA ASP A 378 -17.10 -2.68 -10.90
C ASP A 378 -17.39 -4.17 -10.68
N HIS A 379 -16.81 -4.71 -9.62
CA HIS A 379 -17.11 -6.01 -9.04
C HIS A 379 -17.58 -5.78 -7.60
N SER A 380 -18.90 -5.81 -7.40
CA SER A 380 -19.50 -5.59 -6.10
C SER A 380 -19.63 -6.90 -5.32
N PHE A 381 -19.47 -6.82 -4.01
CA PHE A 381 -19.69 -7.94 -3.10
C PHE A 381 -21.05 -7.80 -2.39
N GLU A 382 -21.47 -8.88 -1.73
CA GLU A 382 -22.67 -8.83 -0.91
C GLU A 382 -22.51 -7.91 0.30
N ASP A 383 -23.62 -7.36 0.78
CA ASP A 383 -23.62 -6.50 1.96
C ASP A 383 -22.92 -7.13 3.16
N GLY A 384 -22.04 -6.37 3.80
CA GLY A 384 -21.26 -6.79 4.96
C GLY A 384 -19.97 -7.50 4.61
N ILE A 385 -19.66 -7.68 3.31
CA ILE A 385 -18.36 -8.12 2.84
C ILE A 385 -17.51 -6.91 2.54
N ILE A 386 -16.30 -6.88 3.08
CA ILE A 386 -15.27 -5.92 2.75
C ILE A 386 -14.13 -6.62 2.00
N VAL A 387 -13.45 -5.86 1.15
CA VAL A 387 -12.37 -6.35 0.31
C VAL A 387 -11.10 -5.54 0.52
N GLY A 388 -9.96 -6.21 0.48
CA GLY A 388 -8.64 -5.58 0.54
C GLY A 388 -8.04 -5.29 -0.83
N GLU A 389 -6.75 -5.03 -0.84
CA GLU A 389 -5.94 -4.75 -2.02
C GLU A 389 -6.07 -5.86 -3.09
N PRO A 390 -6.36 -5.52 -4.37
CA PRO A 390 -6.32 -6.48 -5.46
C PRO A 390 -4.88 -6.80 -5.88
N VAL A 391 -4.64 -8.05 -6.27
CA VAL A 391 -3.34 -8.52 -6.77
C VAL A 391 -3.51 -9.09 -8.17
N VAL A 392 -2.74 -8.57 -9.12
CA VAL A 392 -2.77 -9.01 -10.51
C VAL A 392 -1.76 -10.13 -10.74
N VAL A 393 -2.23 -11.29 -11.18
CA VAL A 393 -1.43 -12.48 -11.40
C VAL A 393 -1.48 -12.88 -12.87
N PRO A 394 -0.42 -12.71 -13.64
CA PRO A 394 -0.37 -13.14 -15.03
C PRO A 394 -0.66 -14.64 -15.17
N ARG A 395 -1.51 -15.04 -16.15
CA ARG A 395 -1.87 -16.46 -16.35
C ARG A 395 -0.70 -17.31 -16.82
N ARG A 396 0.31 -16.69 -17.43
CA ARG A 396 1.54 -17.36 -17.93
C ARG A 396 2.64 -16.34 -18.17
N SER A 397 3.85 -16.81 -18.26
CA SER A 397 4.98 -15.99 -18.73
C SER A 397 4.66 -15.42 -20.13
N GLY A 398 4.93 -14.13 -20.34
CA GLY A 398 4.65 -13.42 -21.60
C GLY A 398 3.16 -13.17 -21.87
N ALA A 399 2.27 -13.40 -20.92
CA ALA A 399 0.86 -13.03 -21.02
C ALA A 399 0.70 -11.53 -21.31
N GLY A 400 -0.33 -11.17 -22.06
CA GLY A 400 -0.77 -9.77 -22.16
C GLY A 400 -1.18 -9.22 -20.82
N GLU A 401 -1.26 -7.91 -20.69
CA GLU A 401 -1.56 -7.23 -19.43
C GLU A 401 -2.92 -7.64 -18.83
N ASP A 402 -3.93 -7.93 -19.67
CA ASP A 402 -5.26 -8.38 -19.27
C ASP A 402 -5.41 -9.93 -19.29
N ASP A 403 -4.36 -10.66 -19.66
CA ASP A 403 -4.31 -12.12 -19.59
C ASP A 403 -3.78 -12.54 -18.22
N ALA A 404 -4.60 -12.27 -17.20
CA ALA A 404 -4.25 -12.38 -15.79
C ALA A 404 -5.43 -12.95 -14.97
N TRP A 405 -5.19 -13.18 -13.69
CA TRP A 405 -6.18 -13.34 -12.64
C TRP A 405 -6.06 -12.16 -11.68
N VAL A 406 -7.18 -11.72 -11.12
CA VAL A 406 -7.19 -10.77 -10.02
C VAL A 406 -7.58 -11.50 -8.75
N LEU A 407 -6.71 -11.45 -7.75
CA LEU A 407 -6.94 -12.03 -6.44
C LEU A 407 -7.21 -10.92 -5.44
N ALA A 408 -8.14 -11.14 -4.53
CA ALA A 408 -8.34 -10.26 -3.37
C ALA A 408 -8.77 -11.07 -2.15
N ILE A 409 -8.45 -10.58 -0.97
CA ILE A 409 -8.95 -11.14 0.28
C ILE A 409 -10.22 -10.37 0.64
N THR A 410 -11.30 -11.13 0.88
CA THR A 410 -12.58 -10.61 1.37
C THR A 410 -12.77 -11.03 2.82
N THR A 411 -13.49 -10.19 3.57
CA THR A 411 -13.88 -10.49 4.96
C THR A 411 -15.37 -10.20 5.13
N ASP A 412 -16.12 -11.25 5.45
CA ASP A 412 -17.52 -11.16 5.84
C ASP A 412 -17.60 -10.77 7.33
N LEU A 413 -18.02 -9.54 7.58
CA LEU A 413 -18.10 -8.99 8.93
C LEU A 413 -19.27 -9.59 9.73
N ARG A 414 -20.31 -10.09 9.05
CA ARG A 414 -21.48 -10.70 9.70
C ARG A 414 -21.18 -12.11 10.17
N ASN A 415 -20.60 -12.92 9.28
CA ASN A 415 -20.28 -14.31 9.55
C ASN A 415 -18.90 -14.51 10.19
N ARG A 416 -18.09 -13.45 10.27
CA ARG A 416 -16.72 -13.45 10.82
C ARG A 416 -15.83 -14.46 10.10
N THR A 417 -15.90 -14.47 8.77
CA THR A 417 -15.10 -15.34 7.90
C THR A 417 -14.33 -14.53 6.88
N SER A 418 -13.24 -15.08 6.36
CA SER A 418 -12.49 -14.49 5.26
C SER A 418 -12.30 -15.51 4.14
N SER A 419 -12.14 -15.01 2.92
CA SER A 419 -11.92 -15.82 1.73
C SER A 419 -10.91 -15.13 0.82
N VAL A 420 -10.29 -15.90 -0.06
CA VAL A 420 -9.60 -15.37 -1.24
C VAL A 420 -10.52 -15.57 -2.44
N VAL A 421 -10.84 -14.50 -3.15
CA VAL A 421 -11.56 -14.56 -4.42
C VAL A 421 -10.59 -14.52 -5.58
N VAL A 422 -10.90 -15.29 -6.64
CA VAL A 422 -10.17 -15.30 -7.91
C VAL A 422 -11.12 -14.81 -8.99
N ILE A 423 -10.81 -13.67 -9.59
CA ILE A 423 -11.66 -12.98 -10.55
C ILE A 423 -11.01 -13.01 -11.94
N ASP A 424 -11.80 -13.23 -12.97
CA ASP A 424 -11.38 -13.09 -14.36
C ASP A 424 -11.52 -11.63 -14.80
N PRO A 425 -10.43 -10.91 -15.13
CA PRO A 425 -10.51 -9.54 -15.62
C PRO A 425 -11.38 -9.35 -16.85
N GLN A 426 -11.50 -10.37 -17.70
CA GLN A 426 -12.32 -10.30 -18.91
C GLN A 426 -13.82 -10.43 -18.63
N ALA A 427 -14.18 -10.97 -17.46
CA ALA A 427 -15.53 -11.08 -16.93
C ALA A 427 -15.65 -10.42 -15.56
N PHE A 428 -15.03 -9.26 -15.39
CA PHE A 428 -14.77 -8.65 -14.07
C PHE A 428 -16.04 -8.36 -13.26
N GLY A 429 -17.15 -8.04 -13.91
CA GLY A 429 -18.45 -7.82 -13.25
C GLY A 429 -19.23 -9.12 -12.93
N GLU A 430 -18.71 -10.28 -13.34
CA GLU A 430 -19.35 -11.56 -13.08
C GLU A 430 -18.88 -12.17 -11.74
N ALA A 431 -19.51 -13.27 -11.32
CA ALA A 431 -19.09 -13.96 -10.11
C ALA A 431 -17.63 -14.45 -10.18
N PRO A 432 -16.89 -14.49 -9.06
CA PRO A 432 -15.53 -15.03 -9.02
C PRO A 432 -15.48 -16.47 -9.57
N VAL A 433 -14.41 -16.80 -10.29
CA VAL A 433 -14.21 -18.17 -10.80
C VAL A 433 -13.90 -19.18 -9.70
N ALA A 434 -13.35 -18.70 -8.59
CA ALA A 434 -13.15 -19.47 -7.38
C ALA A 434 -13.19 -18.58 -6.14
N GLU A 435 -13.65 -19.15 -5.04
CA GLU A 435 -13.56 -18.58 -3.70
C GLU A 435 -12.93 -19.62 -2.77
N ILE A 436 -11.82 -19.28 -2.12
CA ILE A 436 -11.06 -20.14 -1.21
C ILE A 436 -11.38 -19.70 0.22
N LYS A 437 -12.07 -20.53 1.00
CA LYS A 437 -12.44 -20.23 2.38
C LYS A 437 -11.22 -20.29 3.30
N LEU A 438 -10.98 -19.25 4.07
CA LEU A 438 -9.87 -19.21 5.01
C LEU A 438 -10.29 -19.76 6.39
N PRO A 439 -9.37 -20.41 7.13
CA PRO A 439 -9.70 -21.07 8.40
C PRO A 439 -9.90 -20.08 9.57
N GLN A 440 -9.62 -18.80 9.35
CA GLN A 440 -9.83 -17.73 10.33
C GLN A 440 -10.21 -16.43 9.63
N MET A 441 -10.92 -15.58 10.35
CA MET A 441 -11.20 -14.22 9.92
C MET A 441 -9.90 -13.41 9.94
N LEU A 442 -9.61 -12.69 8.85
CA LEU A 442 -8.47 -11.81 8.75
C LEU A 442 -8.89 -10.36 9.05
N PRO A 443 -8.03 -9.57 9.71
CA PRO A 443 -8.27 -8.14 9.89
C PRO A 443 -8.34 -7.42 8.53
N ILE A 444 -8.94 -6.24 8.53
CA ILE A 444 -8.98 -5.37 7.36
C ILE A 444 -7.55 -5.01 6.95
N GLY A 445 -7.36 -4.94 5.68
CA GLY A 445 -6.30 -4.56 4.79
C GLY A 445 -4.93 -4.21 5.32
N HIS A 446 -3.95 -4.66 4.69
CA HIS A 446 -2.61 -4.21 4.42
C HIS A 446 -2.18 -4.90 3.13
N HIS A 447 -0.92 -4.80 2.78
CA HIS A 447 -0.45 -5.15 1.47
C HIS A 447 -0.37 -6.65 1.22
N HIS A 448 -0.57 -7.01 -0.04
CA HIS A 448 -0.50 -8.37 -0.54
C HIS A 448 0.64 -8.53 -1.54
N LEU A 449 1.17 -9.73 -1.61
CA LEU A 449 2.21 -10.11 -2.57
C LEU A 449 1.88 -11.46 -3.18
N TRP A 450 1.98 -11.55 -4.51
CA TRP A 450 2.00 -12.84 -5.19
C TRP A 450 3.44 -13.31 -5.42
N VAL A 451 3.72 -14.52 -4.98
CA VAL A 451 4.98 -15.22 -5.25
C VAL A 451 4.68 -16.39 -6.18
N PRO A 452 5.06 -16.34 -7.47
CA PRO A 452 4.77 -17.41 -8.40
C PRO A 452 5.52 -18.70 -8.01
N SER A 453 4.94 -19.88 -8.34
CA SER A 453 5.71 -21.13 -8.32
C SER A 453 6.80 -21.06 -9.37
N LEU A 454 8.00 -21.52 -9.01
CA LEU A 454 9.14 -21.65 -9.92
C LEU A 454 8.91 -22.78 -10.91
#